data_3f79fd01197e0d15e906b84ba035517a
#
_entry.id   3f79fd01197e0d15e906b84ba035517a
#
_cell.length_a   1.000
_cell.length_b   1.000
_cell.length_c   1.000
_cell.angle_alpha   90.00
_cell.angle_beta   90.00
_cell.angle_gamma   90.00
#
_symmetry.space_group_name_H-M   'P 1'
#
loop_
_entity.id
_entity.type
_entity.pdbx_description
1 polymer ?
#
loop_
_entity_poly.entity_id
_entity_poly.type
_entity_poly.pdbx_seq_one_letter_code
_entity_poly.pdbx_strand_id
1 'polypeptide(L)'
;DLTGDWSSDVCSSDLYKIRKDSESFRELSLLHPASQNEIVSFYKEFQYKIINLCGLSDFSIRSPKKIASKYYKKNNMQWVNEYKSDKMIDVTNEMKYKHLTSYFSYHGYRRLYNFFDSYEFMRLERKFSVFWSLDVSRCFDSIYTESINWSNQEKDFSKSNSDVKNTFGSVFNRLMKTSNHNDSSGILIGPEVSRIFAEIIFQKIDRDIKKILQADKLESGEHYEIRRYVDDIYVFSRSDHEALKVYEAVDKSLKKYKLSLNKSKTAKVRRPFVTKKTQVMLEIKSRLKNLEEKLLEKTESDNKLSPKRLMNKHHIIISFANEIKSLCLDDASSYTMACNFLIKALTNISIKFCKRNYKRNFEKKSLSLFSDFFIVIVDLLFHLFTVNPSHSGSVQLCKMTTAVAEFCDKVIPAEAPLIKSQIFSRCLDFFKSSEFSKISHQYSDDTLLETLNMLIVSSCLGDDYMLSTKDLNSIFEINSERTLSYFEIIVLLYYIKDNPTYSVIRSRVISSIHDTLSDMSDIKSSTIKAYLFFEATTCPYLDEQDKVILVKRALESTGLASHLTIGYDALQVTHDLEGVRYCSSWDKAAMMSLLEKKELHAVY
;
A
#
# COMPACT_ATOMS: atom_id res chain seq x y z
N ASP A 1 4.46 31.29 8.89
CA ASP A 1 4.96 30.12 9.63
C ASP A 1 3.79 29.37 10.27
N LEU A 2 3.09 28.56 9.47
CA LEU A 2 2.07 27.63 9.95
C LEU A 2 2.70 26.49 10.79
N THR A 3 4.00 26.53 10.99
CA THR A 3 4.79 25.59 11.79
C THR A 3 5.01 26.10 13.22
N GLY A 4 4.04 26.83 13.81
CA GLY A 4 4.04 27.11 15.24
C GLY A 4 4.31 25.83 16.04
N ASP A 5 4.82 25.94 17.23
CA ASP A 5 5.22 24.82 18.09
C ASP A 5 4.04 23.82 18.31
N TRP A 6 3.95 22.84 17.42
CA TRP A 6 2.94 21.77 17.44
C TRP A 6 3.43 20.58 18.27
N SER A 7 4.58 20.74 18.94
CA SER A 7 5.30 19.64 19.60
C SER A 7 4.63 19.12 20.86
N SER A 8 3.59 19.77 21.36
CA SER A 8 2.87 19.39 22.58
C SER A 8 1.45 18.87 22.37
N ASP A 9 0.92 19.00 21.15
CA ASP A 9 -0.48 18.65 20.89
C ASP A 9 -0.64 17.15 20.59
N VAL A 10 -1.64 16.53 21.23
CA VAL A 10 -2.05 15.17 20.94
C VAL A 10 -2.73 15.18 19.58
N CYS A 11 -2.12 14.52 18.58
CA CYS A 11 -2.69 14.40 17.26
C CYS A 11 -3.53 13.12 17.15
N SER A 12 -4.70 13.22 16.57
CA SER A 12 -5.44 12.02 16.18
C SER A 12 -4.77 11.35 14.98
N SER A 13 -4.84 10.03 14.93
CA SER A 13 -4.64 9.29 13.70
C SER A 13 -6.00 8.82 13.22
N ASP A 14 -6.39 9.22 12.02
CA ASP A 14 -7.65 8.73 11.47
C ASP A 14 -7.46 7.36 10.83
N LEU A 15 -8.45 6.49 11.04
CA LEU A 15 -8.43 5.12 10.54
C LEU A 15 -9.13 5.06 9.18
N TYR A 16 -8.54 4.34 8.25
CA TYR A 16 -9.19 3.98 7.00
C TYR A 16 -9.11 2.48 6.75
N LYS A 17 -10.12 1.94 6.08
CA LYS A 17 -10.25 0.51 5.85
C LYS A 17 -9.76 0.11 4.47
N ILE A 18 -9.01 -0.99 4.40
CA ILE A 18 -8.69 -1.68 3.15
C ILE A 18 -9.15 -3.13 3.25
N ARG A 19 -9.58 -3.69 2.14
CA ARG A 19 -10.01 -5.09 2.11
C ARG A 19 -8.81 -6.02 2.25
N LYS A 20 -8.87 -6.92 3.22
CA LYS A 20 -7.86 -7.93 3.50
C LYS A 20 -8.15 -9.22 2.74
N ASP A 21 -9.39 -9.69 2.81
CA ASP A 21 -9.94 -10.86 2.12
C ASP A 21 -11.44 -10.65 1.82
N SER A 22 -12.14 -11.69 1.38
CA SER A 22 -13.56 -11.59 1.03
C SER A 22 -14.48 -11.16 2.18
N GLU A 23 -14.07 -11.35 3.42
CA GLU A 23 -14.92 -11.19 4.61
C GLU A 23 -14.36 -10.20 5.63
N SER A 24 -13.07 -9.86 5.56
CA SER A 24 -12.40 -9.04 6.57
C SER A 24 -11.71 -7.81 6.00
N PHE A 25 -11.62 -6.79 6.85
CA PHE A 25 -10.94 -5.54 6.57
C PHE A 25 -9.71 -5.39 7.47
N ARG A 26 -8.75 -4.61 7.01
CA ARG A 26 -7.63 -4.13 7.80
C ARG A 26 -7.79 -2.63 7.96
N GLU A 27 -7.78 -2.16 9.20
CA GLU A 27 -7.72 -0.75 9.53
C GLU A 27 -6.27 -0.28 9.48
N LEU A 28 -6.04 0.80 8.77
CA LEU A 28 -4.74 1.46 8.66
C LEU A 28 -4.87 2.90 9.17
N SER A 29 -3.80 3.40 9.75
CA SER A 29 -3.78 4.73 10.34
C SER A 29 -3.15 5.74 9.40
N LEU A 30 -3.82 6.88 9.24
CA LEU A 30 -3.31 8.06 8.56
C LEU A 30 -2.73 9.00 9.62
N LEU A 31 -1.41 9.23 9.58
CA LEU A 31 -0.72 10.10 10.54
C LEU A 31 -1.01 11.57 10.27
N HIS A 32 -1.25 12.34 11.32
CA HIS A 32 -1.34 13.78 11.23
C HIS A 32 -0.06 14.40 10.64
N PRO A 33 -0.12 15.47 9.83
CA PRO A 33 1.05 16.11 9.24
C PRO A 33 2.10 16.56 10.26
N ALA A 34 1.67 17.07 11.43
CA ALA A 34 2.56 17.44 12.52
C ALA A 34 3.35 16.22 13.04
N SER A 35 2.67 15.10 13.31
CA SER A 35 3.32 13.84 13.73
C SER A 35 4.32 13.33 12.71
N GLN A 36 4.04 13.49 11.40
CA GLN A 36 5.00 13.13 10.36
C GLN A 36 6.28 13.97 10.44
N ASN A 37 6.15 15.26 10.72
CA ASN A 37 7.29 16.17 10.87
C ASN A 37 8.13 15.83 12.13
N GLU A 38 7.46 15.49 13.23
CA GLU A 38 8.13 15.00 14.45
C GLU A 38 8.89 13.68 14.19
N ILE A 39 8.30 12.74 13.43
CA ILE A 39 8.95 11.49 13.04
C ILE A 39 10.21 11.77 12.21
N VAL A 40 10.15 12.72 11.27
CA VAL A 40 11.32 13.09 10.47
C VAL A 40 12.43 13.66 11.35
N SER A 41 12.10 14.52 12.31
CA SER A 41 13.05 15.09 13.26
C SER A 41 13.65 14.00 14.15
N PHE A 42 12.83 13.11 14.68
CA PHE A 42 13.24 11.95 15.46
C PHE A 42 14.21 11.04 14.69
N TYR A 43 13.90 10.76 13.42
CA TYR A 43 14.78 9.94 12.58
C TYR A 43 16.14 10.62 12.36
N LYS A 44 16.16 11.93 12.08
CA LYS A 44 17.42 12.66 11.91
C LYS A 44 18.30 12.62 13.14
N GLU A 45 17.70 12.73 14.33
CA GLU A 45 18.42 12.72 15.60
C GLU A 45 18.92 11.31 15.96
N PHE A 46 18.05 10.30 15.84
CA PHE A 46 18.32 8.96 16.37
C PHE A 46 18.66 7.89 15.32
N GLN A 47 18.87 8.25 14.06
CA GLN A 47 19.06 7.29 12.94
C GLN A 47 20.10 6.21 13.21
N TYR A 48 21.25 6.56 13.76
CA TYR A 48 22.32 5.58 14.06
C TYR A 48 21.97 4.69 15.26
N LYS A 49 21.28 5.23 16.25
CA LYS A 49 20.77 4.48 17.40
C LYS A 49 19.74 3.43 16.96
N ILE A 50 18.82 3.80 16.09
CA ILE A 50 17.82 2.91 15.50
C ILE A 50 18.51 1.76 14.75
N ILE A 51 19.46 2.07 13.88
CA ILE A 51 20.20 1.04 13.11
C ILE A 51 20.92 0.07 14.04
N ASN A 52 21.57 0.58 15.08
CA ASN A 52 22.28 -0.26 16.05
C ASN A 52 21.29 -1.18 16.79
N LEU A 53 20.20 -0.63 17.32
CA LEU A 53 19.20 -1.40 18.07
C LEU A 53 18.48 -2.45 17.20
N CYS A 54 18.27 -2.17 15.90
CA CYS A 54 17.66 -3.11 14.94
C CYS A 54 18.64 -4.17 14.42
N GLY A 55 19.91 -4.12 14.79
CA GLY A 55 20.96 -5.07 14.37
C GLY A 55 21.46 -5.98 15.48
N LEU A 56 20.80 -6.07 16.64
CA LEU A 56 21.26 -6.82 17.81
C LEU A 56 21.02 -8.34 17.69
N SER A 57 20.08 -8.78 16.89
CA SER A 57 19.72 -10.18 16.69
C SER A 57 19.90 -10.59 15.23
N ASP A 58 20.34 -11.81 15.02
CA ASP A 58 20.45 -12.49 13.73
C ASP A 58 19.16 -13.20 13.28
N PHE A 59 18.12 -13.18 14.10
CA PHE A 59 16.82 -13.80 13.76
C PHE A 59 16.06 -13.01 12.72
N SER A 60 16.14 -11.66 12.78
CA SER A 60 15.40 -10.79 11.87
C SER A 60 15.94 -10.87 10.44
N ILE A 61 15.08 -11.29 9.52
CA ILE A 61 15.38 -11.31 8.08
C ILE A 61 14.90 -10.04 7.37
N ARG A 62 14.46 -9.03 8.13
CA ARG A 62 14.08 -7.71 7.62
C ARG A 62 14.22 -6.65 8.69
N SER A 63 15.36 -6.01 8.76
CA SER A 63 15.66 -4.94 9.73
C SER A 63 16.31 -3.73 9.07
N PRO A 64 16.14 -2.50 9.60
CA PRO A 64 16.91 -1.33 9.18
C PRO A 64 18.41 -1.58 9.33
N LYS A 65 19.19 -1.35 8.27
CA LYS A 65 20.65 -1.59 8.27
C LYS A 65 21.47 -0.33 8.05
N LYS A 66 20.96 0.60 7.26
CA LYS A 66 21.61 1.87 6.96
C LYS A 66 20.60 2.91 6.53
N ILE A 67 20.99 4.17 6.56
CA ILE A 67 20.21 5.25 5.97
C ILE A 67 20.15 5.01 4.47
N ALA A 68 18.96 5.15 3.90
CA ALA A 68 18.79 5.00 2.47
C ALA A 68 19.45 6.16 1.71
N SER A 69 20.21 5.83 0.68
CA SER A 69 20.88 6.81 -0.17
C SER A 69 20.13 7.00 -1.48
N LYS A 70 20.08 8.23 -1.98
CA LYS A 70 19.59 8.52 -3.33
C LYS A 70 20.57 7.91 -4.35
N TYR A 71 20.06 7.25 -5.36
CA TYR A 71 20.85 6.80 -6.49
C TYR A 71 20.09 6.97 -7.80
N TYR A 72 20.83 7.28 -8.85
CA TYR A 72 20.25 7.40 -10.17
C TYR A 72 19.93 6.02 -10.73
N LYS A 73 18.69 5.82 -11.18
CA LYS A 73 18.34 4.68 -12.00
C LYS A 73 18.49 5.09 -13.47
N LYS A 74 19.34 4.37 -14.22
CA LYS A 74 19.37 4.51 -15.67
C LYS A 74 17.99 4.13 -16.20
N ASN A 75 17.28 5.13 -16.73
CA ASN A 75 15.88 4.96 -17.10
C ASN A 75 15.79 4.22 -18.44
N ASN A 76 15.41 2.95 -18.42
CA ASN A 76 15.18 2.17 -19.64
C ASN A 76 13.78 2.43 -20.25
N MET A 77 13.00 3.34 -19.66
CA MET A 77 11.69 3.74 -20.17
C MET A 77 11.85 4.89 -21.17
N GLN A 78 11.85 4.58 -22.46
CA GLN A 78 12.03 5.57 -23.53
C GLN A 78 10.86 6.54 -23.63
N TRP A 79 9.64 6.12 -23.29
CA TRP A 79 8.44 6.95 -23.27
C TRP A 79 8.44 8.03 -22.17
N VAL A 80 9.16 7.82 -21.09
CA VAL A 80 9.42 8.86 -20.08
C VAL A 80 10.38 9.94 -20.60
N ASN A 81 11.15 9.67 -21.65
CA ASN A 81 12.03 10.65 -22.26
C ASN A 81 11.29 11.64 -23.17
N GLU A 82 10.11 11.27 -23.70
CA GLU A 82 9.27 12.15 -24.51
C GLU A 82 8.55 13.21 -23.65
N TYR A 83 8.26 12.90 -22.38
CA TYR A 83 7.77 13.87 -21.40
C TYR A 83 8.80 14.96 -21.03
N LYS A 84 10.07 14.80 -21.41
CA LYS A 84 11.11 15.80 -21.17
C LYS A 84 11.01 17.05 -22.05
N SER A 85 10.23 17.01 -23.09
CA SER A 85 10.06 18.15 -24.01
C SER A 85 9.07 19.20 -23.48
N ASP A 86 8.18 18.86 -22.57
CA ASP A 86 7.23 19.78 -21.97
C ASP A 86 7.62 20.14 -20.52
N LYS A 87 8.18 21.27 -20.39
CA LYS A 87 8.39 22.27 -19.31
C LYS A 87 8.02 21.96 -17.83
N MET A 88 7.91 20.73 -17.37
CA MET A 88 7.71 20.42 -15.93
C MET A 88 9.01 19.95 -15.27
N ILE A 89 9.78 20.91 -14.76
CA ILE A 89 11.13 20.71 -14.21
C ILE A 89 11.12 19.79 -12.96
N ASP A 90 10.08 19.82 -12.13
CA ASP A 90 10.05 19.06 -10.86
C ASP A 90 9.74 17.57 -11.04
N VAL A 91 8.83 17.22 -11.93
CA VAL A 91 8.51 15.81 -12.25
C VAL A 91 9.70 15.11 -12.91
N THR A 92 10.49 15.81 -13.72
CA THR A 92 11.67 15.26 -14.39
C THR A 92 12.83 14.95 -13.43
N ASN A 93 12.99 15.71 -12.35
CA ASN A 93 14.02 15.43 -11.34
C ASN A 93 13.61 14.23 -10.46
N GLU A 94 12.35 14.12 -10.04
CA GLU A 94 11.86 12.97 -9.30
C GLU A 94 11.95 11.66 -10.08
N MET A 95 11.77 11.67 -11.40
CA MET A 95 11.87 10.47 -12.25
C MET A 95 13.29 9.99 -12.49
N LYS A 96 14.30 10.85 -12.39
CA LYS A 96 15.72 10.47 -12.54
C LYS A 96 16.25 9.71 -11.33
N TYR A 97 15.61 9.88 -10.17
CA TYR A 97 16.02 9.23 -8.94
C TYR A 97 15.16 7.99 -8.70
N LYS A 98 15.78 6.90 -8.32
CA LYS A 98 15.02 5.80 -7.74
C LYS A 98 14.49 6.30 -6.39
N HIS A 99 13.17 6.43 -6.27
CA HIS A 99 12.56 6.89 -5.05
C HIS A 99 12.96 5.99 -3.88
N LEU A 100 13.40 6.65 -2.82
CA LEU A 100 13.58 6.00 -1.54
C LEU A 100 12.21 5.57 -1.05
N THR A 101 12.04 4.30 -0.78
CA THR A 101 10.76 3.74 -0.33
C THR A 101 10.57 3.86 1.17
N SER A 102 11.64 4.24 1.87
CA SER A 102 11.69 4.44 3.31
C SER A 102 12.93 5.25 3.67
N TYR A 103 12.94 5.82 4.88
CA TYR A 103 14.10 6.52 5.42
C TYR A 103 15.31 5.59 5.57
N PHE A 104 15.06 4.34 5.93
CA PHE A 104 16.10 3.32 6.09
C PHE A 104 16.13 2.33 4.93
N SER A 105 17.32 1.85 4.61
CA SER A 105 17.54 0.69 3.75
C SER A 105 17.55 -0.57 4.62
N TYR A 106 16.70 -1.52 4.28
CA TYR A 106 16.52 -2.76 5.02
C TYR A 106 17.48 -3.85 4.58
N HIS A 107 17.93 -4.64 5.54
CA HIS A 107 18.64 -5.91 5.31
C HIS A 107 17.65 -7.04 5.02
N GLY A 108 18.11 -8.05 4.26
CA GLY A 108 17.39 -9.30 4.04
C GLY A 108 16.27 -9.19 3.01
N TYR A 109 15.13 -9.78 3.31
CA TYR A 109 14.06 -9.99 2.35
C TYR A 109 13.01 -8.88 2.41
N ARG A 110 12.79 -8.20 1.28
CA ARG A 110 11.79 -7.14 1.18
C ARG A 110 10.37 -7.67 1.33
N ARG A 111 10.12 -8.89 0.87
CA ARG A 111 8.83 -9.61 0.97
C ARG A 111 9.09 -11.02 1.43
N LEU A 112 8.20 -11.54 2.25
CA LEU A 112 8.32 -12.85 2.87
C LEU A 112 8.47 -14.00 1.86
N TYR A 113 7.72 -13.98 0.76
CA TYR A 113 7.82 -15.04 -0.26
C TYR A 113 9.22 -15.15 -0.88
N ASN A 114 10.00 -14.04 -0.91
CA ASN A 114 11.39 -14.09 -1.39
C ASN A 114 12.29 -14.91 -0.46
N PHE A 115 11.96 -14.98 0.83
CA PHE A 115 12.67 -15.87 1.76
C PHE A 115 12.37 -17.33 1.44
N PHE A 116 11.09 -17.70 1.26
CA PHE A 116 10.71 -19.07 0.93
C PHE A 116 11.25 -19.54 -0.44
N ASP A 117 11.40 -18.64 -1.39
CA ASP A 117 12.00 -18.91 -2.72
C ASP A 117 13.53 -18.74 -2.72
N SER A 118 14.21 -18.63 -1.56
CA SER A 118 15.64 -18.35 -1.45
C SER A 118 16.50 -19.60 -1.28
N TYR A 119 17.79 -19.46 -1.64
CA TYR A 119 18.78 -20.49 -1.35
C TYR A 119 18.99 -20.70 0.16
N GLU A 120 18.77 -19.66 0.98
CA GLU A 120 18.84 -19.77 2.44
C GLU A 120 17.77 -20.73 2.98
N PHE A 121 16.52 -20.63 2.50
CA PHE A 121 15.46 -21.54 2.89
C PHE A 121 15.78 -23.00 2.50
N MET A 122 16.28 -23.21 1.28
CA MET A 122 16.74 -24.55 0.84
C MET A 122 17.87 -25.08 1.70
N ARG A 123 18.80 -24.23 2.16
CA ARG A 123 19.88 -24.62 3.06
C ARG A 123 19.33 -25.06 4.43
N LEU A 124 18.35 -24.33 4.96
CA LEU A 124 17.70 -24.65 6.21
C LEU A 124 16.92 -25.98 6.11
N GLU A 125 16.21 -26.21 5.01
CA GLU A 125 15.50 -27.48 4.76
C GLU A 125 16.46 -28.68 4.65
N ARG A 126 17.65 -28.50 4.04
CA ARG A 126 18.67 -29.56 4.01
C ARG A 126 19.21 -29.90 5.39
N LYS A 127 19.31 -28.90 6.28
CA LYS A 127 19.90 -29.06 7.60
C LYS A 127 18.93 -29.58 8.66
N PHE A 128 17.68 -29.13 8.61
CA PHE A 128 16.67 -29.41 9.62
C PHE A 128 15.53 -30.27 9.07
N SER A 129 14.92 -31.11 9.91
CA SER A 129 13.83 -32.00 9.51
C SER A 129 12.45 -31.47 9.89
N VAL A 130 12.39 -30.45 10.78
CA VAL A 130 11.15 -29.88 11.32
C VAL A 130 11.14 -28.38 11.08
N PHE A 131 9.99 -27.89 10.65
CA PHE A 131 9.71 -26.48 10.42
C PHE A 131 8.40 -26.07 11.10
N TRP A 132 8.44 -25.06 11.97
CA TRP A 132 7.24 -24.47 12.58
C TRP A 132 7.14 -23.01 12.20
N SER A 133 5.93 -22.58 11.83
CA SER A 133 5.59 -21.17 11.62
C SER A 133 4.72 -20.72 12.78
N LEU A 134 5.14 -19.66 13.47
CA LEU A 134 4.49 -19.08 14.64
C LEU A 134 4.07 -17.65 14.32
N ASP A 135 2.84 -17.29 14.67
CA ASP A 135 2.24 -15.96 14.47
C ASP A 135 2.02 -15.31 15.84
N VAL A 136 2.34 -14.02 15.99
CA VAL A 136 2.06 -13.28 17.23
C VAL A 136 0.65 -12.68 17.14
N SER A 137 -0.20 -13.02 18.12
CA SER A 137 -1.60 -12.59 18.13
C SER A 137 -1.72 -11.08 18.27
N ARG A 138 -2.43 -10.42 17.32
CA ARG A 138 -2.70 -8.98 17.33
C ARG A 138 -1.48 -8.15 17.74
N CYS A 139 -0.33 -8.43 17.10
CA CYS A 139 0.97 -7.91 17.51
C CYS A 139 0.95 -6.40 17.75
N PHE A 140 0.56 -5.62 16.74
CA PHE A 140 0.57 -4.15 16.79
C PHE A 140 -0.44 -3.59 17.79
N ASP A 141 -1.62 -4.18 17.91
CA ASP A 141 -2.66 -3.77 18.86
C ASP A 141 -2.28 -4.09 20.33
N SER A 142 -1.37 -5.06 20.52
CA SER A 142 -0.98 -5.55 21.84
C SER A 142 0.34 -4.97 22.36
N ILE A 143 1.14 -4.34 21.49
CA ILE A 143 2.40 -3.73 21.93
C ILE A 143 2.11 -2.55 22.86
N TYR A 144 2.68 -2.62 24.06
CA TYR A 144 2.64 -1.54 25.04
C TYR A 144 3.77 -0.56 24.76
N THR A 145 3.46 0.73 24.55
CA THR A 145 4.45 1.70 24.08
C THR A 145 5.63 1.90 25.04
N GLU A 146 5.42 1.75 26.35
CA GLU A 146 6.53 1.83 27.32
C GLU A 146 7.51 0.65 27.23
N SER A 147 7.17 -0.41 26.49
CA SER A 147 8.06 -1.56 26.27
C SER A 147 9.38 -1.18 25.58
N ILE A 148 9.41 -0.05 24.87
CA ILE A 148 10.63 0.48 24.26
C ILE A 148 11.70 0.83 25.30
N ASN A 149 11.30 1.33 26.46
CA ASN A 149 12.20 1.61 27.56
C ASN A 149 12.79 0.31 28.14
N TRP A 150 11.97 -0.75 28.24
CA TRP A 150 12.42 -2.06 28.71
C TRP A 150 13.37 -2.77 27.75
N SER A 151 13.25 -2.46 26.45
CA SER A 151 14.15 -3.03 25.43
C SER A 151 15.53 -2.38 25.42
N ASN A 152 15.62 -1.12 25.83
CA ASN A 152 16.87 -0.34 25.87
C ASN A 152 17.59 -0.42 27.22
N GLN A 153 16.85 -0.61 28.31
CA GLN A 153 17.33 -0.73 29.70
C GLN A 153 16.66 -1.92 30.38
N GLU A 154 17.15 -2.38 31.54
CA GLU A 154 16.43 -3.39 32.30
C GLU A 154 15.09 -2.82 32.81
N LYS A 155 14.04 -3.67 32.83
CA LYS A 155 12.67 -3.26 33.13
C LYS A 155 12.55 -2.57 34.51
N ASP A 156 13.27 -3.09 35.49
CA ASP A 156 13.25 -2.55 36.85
C ASP A 156 13.98 -1.20 36.94
N PHE A 157 15.07 -1.04 36.21
CA PHE A 157 15.78 0.25 36.12
C PHE A 157 14.93 1.29 35.38
N SER A 158 14.22 0.93 34.36
CA SER A 158 13.33 1.85 33.61
C SER A 158 12.15 2.32 34.45
N LYS A 159 11.62 1.47 35.34
CA LYS A 159 10.52 1.82 36.25
C LYS A 159 10.96 2.73 37.36
N SER A 160 12.18 2.53 37.90
CA SER A 160 12.73 3.37 38.96
C SER A 160 13.22 4.74 38.49
N ASN A 161 13.47 4.91 37.16
CA ASN A 161 13.96 6.14 36.55
C ASN A 161 12.99 6.69 35.49
N SER A 162 11.68 6.67 35.76
CA SER A 162 10.63 7.16 34.84
C SER A 162 10.74 8.65 34.51
N ASP A 163 11.44 9.42 35.32
CA ASP A 163 11.51 10.90 35.22
C ASP A 163 12.57 11.41 34.22
N VAL A 164 13.36 10.54 33.61
CA VAL A 164 14.37 10.95 32.61
C VAL A 164 13.72 11.20 31.27
N LYS A 165 13.29 12.45 31.04
CA LYS A 165 12.45 12.87 29.88
C LYS A 165 13.11 12.81 28.51
N ASN A 166 14.44 12.84 28.40
CA ASN A 166 15.16 13.00 27.12
C ASN A 166 15.97 11.77 26.66
N THR A 167 15.59 10.56 27.11
CA THR A 167 16.21 9.35 26.60
C THR A 167 15.56 8.94 25.26
N PHE A 168 16.32 8.25 24.41
CA PHE A 168 15.79 7.67 23.18
C PHE A 168 14.45 6.95 23.38
N GLY A 169 14.36 6.11 24.42
CA GLY A 169 13.15 5.35 24.71
C GLY A 169 11.99 6.24 25.15
N SER A 170 12.23 7.26 26.01
CA SER A 170 11.18 8.18 26.45
C SER A 170 10.66 9.07 25.31
N VAL A 171 11.57 9.55 24.44
CA VAL A 171 11.18 10.35 23.27
C VAL A 171 10.39 9.48 22.28
N PHE A 172 10.83 8.25 22.01
CA PHE A 172 10.12 7.36 21.09
C PHE A 172 8.76 6.92 21.65
N ASN A 173 8.67 6.59 22.94
CA ASN A 173 7.41 6.30 23.61
C ASN A 173 6.42 7.48 23.48
N ARG A 174 6.88 8.72 23.79
CA ARG A 174 6.07 9.92 23.64
C ARG A 174 5.57 10.08 22.22
N LEU A 175 6.45 9.99 21.21
CA LEU A 175 6.11 10.11 19.80
C LEU A 175 5.01 9.12 19.40
N MET A 176 5.11 7.86 19.83
CA MET A 176 4.10 6.85 19.50
C MET A 176 2.76 7.13 20.19
N LYS A 177 2.78 7.62 21.44
CA LYS A 177 1.57 7.98 22.20
C LYS A 177 0.88 9.20 21.61
N THR A 178 1.61 10.30 21.39
CA THR A 178 1.04 11.55 20.84
C THR A 178 0.45 11.36 19.45
N SER A 179 1.05 10.48 18.64
CA SER A 179 0.51 10.12 17.32
C SER A 179 -0.73 9.21 17.37
N ASN A 180 -1.09 8.66 18.53
CA ASN A 180 -2.18 7.72 18.73
C ASN A 180 -3.08 8.14 19.90
N HIS A 181 -3.71 9.30 19.84
CA HIS A 181 -4.63 9.81 20.86
C HIS A 181 -4.10 9.73 22.31
N ASN A 182 -2.77 9.76 22.48
CA ASN A 182 -2.07 9.56 23.75
C ASN A 182 -2.32 8.17 24.40
N ASP A 183 -2.74 7.18 23.60
CA ASP A 183 -2.91 5.81 24.08
C ASP A 183 -1.54 5.11 24.22
N SER A 184 -1.39 4.37 25.31
CA SER A 184 -0.19 3.56 25.59
C SER A 184 -0.34 2.09 25.17
N SER A 185 -1.55 1.65 24.84
CA SER A 185 -1.86 0.28 24.41
C SER A 185 -2.06 0.24 22.90
N GLY A 186 -1.26 -0.55 22.22
CA GLY A 186 -1.24 -0.62 20.76
C GLY A 186 -0.36 0.45 20.11
N ILE A 187 0.01 0.16 18.87
CA ILE A 187 0.71 1.09 17.97
C ILE A 187 0.03 1.12 16.62
N LEU A 188 0.11 2.26 15.95
CA LEU A 188 -0.55 2.49 14.67
C LEU A 188 -0.15 1.47 13.60
N ILE A 189 -1.12 0.93 12.87
CA ILE A 189 -0.88 0.02 11.76
C ILE A 189 -0.79 0.85 10.46
N GLY A 190 0.30 0.69 9.70
CA GLY A 190 0.52 1.39 8.42
C GLY A 190 1.84 2.14 8.39
N PRO A 191 2.11 3.06 9.32
CA PRO A 191 3.35 3.84 9.33
C PRO A 191 4.62 2.98 9.50
N GLU A 192 5.71 3.40 8.83
CA GLU A 192 7.01 2.73 8.97
C GLU A 192 7.57 2.83 10.39
N VAL A 193 7.32 3.93 11.05
CA VAL A 193 7.79 4.19 12.43
C VAL A 193 7.29 3.12 13.41
N SER A 194 6.06 2.65 13.25
CA SER A 194 5.50 1.57 14.08
C SER A 194 6.24 0.25 13.87
N ARG A 195 6.65 -0.06 12.63
CA ARG A 195 7.44 -1.26 12.33
C ARG A 195 8.84 -1.19 12.93
N ILE A 196 9.47 -0.01 12.91
CA ILE A 196 10.77 0.20 13.53
C ILE A 196 10.66 0.08 15.05
N PHE A 197 9.59 0.63 15.64
CA PHE A 197 9.29 0.51 17.06
C PHE A 197 9.14 -0.96 17.48
N ALA A 198 8.32 -1.72 16.76
CA ALA A 198 8.14 -3.16 16.99
C ALA A 198 9.47 -3.91 16.79
N GLU A 199 10.22 -3.61 15.72
CA GLU A 199 11.50 -4.27 15.44
C GLU A 199 12.49 -4.15 16.60
N ILE A 200 12.63 -2.97 17.22
CA ILE A 200 13.52 -2.76 18.36
C ILE A 200 13.10 -3.62 19.56
N ILE A 201 11.80 -3.73 19.83
CA ILE A 201 11.28 -4.58 20.91
C ILE A 201 11.57 -6.05 20.60
N PHE A 202 11.30 -6.49 19.39
CA PHE A 202 11.55 -7.87 18.97
C PHE A 202 13.03 -8.25 18.95
N GLN A 203 13.94 -7.31 18.68
CA GLN A 203 15.38 -7.55 18.77
C GLN A 203 15.80 -7.96 20.21
N LYS A 204 15.16 -7.39 21.20
CA LYS A 204 15.40 -7.76 22.60
C LYS A 204 14.74 -9.10 22.94
N ILE A 205 13.52 -9.34 22.46
CA ILE A 205 12.81 -10.62 22.62
C ILE A 205 13.65 -11.75 22.00
N ASP A 206 14.19 -11.57 20.79
CA ASP A 206 15.06 -12.53 20.11
C ASP A 206 16.30 -12.88 20.95
N ARG A 207 16.93 -11.87 21.56
CA ARG A 207 18.07 -12.09 22.45
C ARG A 207 17.70 -12.84 23.73
N ASP A 208 16.53 -12.56 24.30
CA ASP A 208 16.04 -13.27 25.47
C ASP A 208 15.73 -14.74 25.12
N ILE A 209 15.15 -15.02 23.97
CA ILE A 209 14.95 -16.38 23.45
C ILE A 209 16.28 -17.11 23.35
N LYS A 210 17.28 -16.49 22.72
CA LYS A 210 18.62 -17.08 22.56
C LYS A 210 19.27 -17.43 23.90
N LYS A 211 19.15 -16.53 24.92
CA LYS A 211 19.66 -16.78 26.28
C LYS A 211 18.96 -17.97 26.96
N ILE A 212 17.61 -18.08 26.83
CA ILE A 212 16.86 -19.19 27.43
C ILE A 212 17.30 -20.50 26.80
N LEU A 213 17.40 -20.57 25.48
CA LEU A 213 17.79 -21.78 24.76
C LEU A 213 19.24 -22.18 25.05
N GLN A 214 20.14 -21.22 25.20
CA GLN A 214 21.54 -21.48 25.63
C GLN A 214 21.60 -22.08 27.05
N ALA A 215 20.76 -21.60 27.99
CA ALA A 215 20.66 -22.18 29.32
C ALA A 215 20.16 -23.64 29.28
N ASP A 216 19.30 -23.96 28.31
CA ASP A 216 18.82 -25.33 28.06
C ASP A 216 19.78 -26.16 27.20
N LYS A 217 21.00 -25.68 26.97
CA LYS A 217 22.06 -26.33 26.16
C LYS A 217 21.67 -26.55 24.70
N LEU A 218 20.78 -25.70 24.16
CA LEU A 218 20.44 -25.70 22.75
C LEU A 218 21.22 -24.61 22.04
N GLU A 219 22.03 -24.98 21.05
CA GLU A 219 22.88 -24.08 20.27
C GLU A 219 22.22 -23.71 18.93
N SER A 220 22.17 -22.40 18.64
CA SER A 220 21.76 -21.89 17.35
C SER A 220 22.73 -22.36 16.26
N GLY A 221 22.18 -22.76 15.13
CA GLY A 221 22.98 -23.31 14.03
C GLY A 221 23.25 -24.80 14.17
N GLU A 222 23.08 -25.41 15.33
CA GLU A 222 23.26 -26.84 15.51
C GLU A 222 21.91 -27.55 15.76
N HIS A 223 21.22 -27.21 16.83
CA HIS A 223 19.95 -27.83 17.25
C HIS A 223 18.76 -27.15 16.61
N TYR A 224 18.83 -25.82 16.44
CA TYR A 224 17.78 -25.00 15.86
C TYR A 224 18.32 -23.81 15.07
N GLU A 225 17.46 -23.21 14.24
CA GLU A 225 17.62 -21.90 13.64
C GLU A 225 16.27 -21.19 13.69
N ILE A 226 16.30 -19.87 13.94
CA ILE A 226 15.10 -19.02 13.92
C ILE A 226 15.29 -17.95 12.85
N ARG A 227 14.20 -17.67 12.12
CA ARG A 227 14.09 -16.52 11.22
C ARG A 227 12.81 -15.78 11.57
N ARG A 228 12.90 -14.47 11.67
CA ARG A 228 11.75 -13.63 11.98
C ARG A 228 11.54 -12.58 10.89
N TYR A 229 10.30 -12.49 10.41
CA TYR A 229 9.87 -11.46 9.48
C TYR A 229 8.77 -10.61 10.14
N VAL A 230 9.15 -9.48 10.69
CA VAL A 230 8.29 -8.61 11.53
C VAL A 230 7.79 -9.37 12.76
N ASP A 231 6.54 -9.81 12.78
CA ASP A 231 5.85 -10.58 13.83
C ASP A 231 5.79 -12.10 13.55
N ASP A 232 6.07 -12.54 12.32
CA ASP A 232 6.13 -13.94 11.95
C ASP A 232 7.46 -14.59 12.36
N ILE A 233 7.41 -15.68 13.12
CA ILE A 233 8.59 -16.40 13.60
C ILE A 233 8.65 -17.79 12.97
N TYR A 234 9.74 -18.10 12.29
CA TYR A 234 10.00 -19.34 11.60
C TYR A 234 11.09 -20.13 12.32
N VAL A 235 10.71 -21.30 12.87
CA VAL A 235 11.58 -22.19 13.65
C VAL A 235 11.95 -23.40 12.82
N PHE A 236 13.23 -23.66 12.70
CA PHE A 236 13.81 -24.84 12.06
C PHE A 236 14.55 -25.65 13.13
N SER A 237 14.30 -26.95 13.25
CA SER A 237 14.92 -27.80 14.26
C SER A 237 15.17 -29.21 13.74
N ARG A 238 16.05 -29.96 14.44
CA ARG A 238 16.33 -31.35 14.11
C ARG A 238 15.19 -32.30 14.51
N SER A 239 14.47 -31.95 15.58
CA SER A 239 13.41 -32.77 16.15
C SER A 239 12.21 -31.94 16.64
N ASP A 240 11.05 -32.60 16.79
CA ASP A 240 9.87 -31.96 17.37
C ASP A 240 10.09 -31.56 18.84
N HIS A 241 10.95 -32.29 19.57
CA HIS A 241 11.27 -31.98 20.96
C HIS A 241 12.03 -30.64 21.06
N GLU A 242 13.03 -30.43 20.19
CA GLU A 242 13.76 -29.16 20.12
C GLU A 242 12.84 -28.02 19.67
N ALA A 243 11.97 -28.26 18.67
CA ALA A 243 10.97 -27.29 18.24
C ALA A 243 10.06 -26.86 19.38
N LEU A 244 9.62 -27.81 20.23
CA LEU A 244 8.79 -27.50 21.40
C LEU A 244 9.53 -26.64 22.43
N LYS A 245 10.79 -26.93 22.71
CA LYS A 245 11.61 -26.07 23.61
C LYS A 245 11.77 -24.67 23.06
N VAL A 246 12.00 -24.55 21.75
CA VAL A 246 12.06 -23.23 21.08
C VAL A 246 10.71 -22.50 21.22
N TYR A 247 9.60 -23.20 20.97
CA TYR A 247 8.25 -22.63 21.15
C TYR A 247 8.03 -22.11 22.57
N GLU A 248 8.38 -22.88 23.60
CA GLU A 248 8.25 -22.49 25.01
C GLU A 248 9.12 -21.27 25.33
N ALA A 249 10.36 -21.21 24.83
CA ALA A 249 11.24 -20.07 24.98
C ALA A 249 10.69 -18.81 24.33
N VAL A 250 10.10 -18.94 23.12
CA VAL A 250 9.41 -17.85 22.42
C VAL A 250 8.22 -17.37 23.22
N ASP A 251 7.32 -18.25 23.64
CA ASP A 251 6.11 -17.91 24.41
C ASP A 251 6.47 -17.21 25.74
N LYS A 252 7.47 -17.75 26.46
CA LYS A 252 7.97 -17.15 27.71
C LYS A 252 8.56 -15.75 27.50
N SER A 253 9.30 -15.55 26.40
CA SER A 253 9.91 -14.25 26.09
C SER A 253 8.88 -13.22 25.64
N LEU A 254 7.89 -13.61 24.82
CA LEU A 254 6.79 -12.74 24.40
C LEU A 254 5.93 -12.27 25.59
N LYS A 255 5.62 -13.18 26.53
CA LYS A 255 4.83 -12.84 27.74
C LYS A 255 5.45 -11.76 28.61
N LYS A 256 6.78 -11.61 28.63
CA LYS A 256 7.45 -10.50 29.35
C LYS A 256 7.03 -9.13 28.80
N TYR A 257 6.69 -9.08 27.51
CA TYR A 257 6.25 -7.87 26.81
C TYR A 257 4.72 -7.81 26.59
N LYS A 258 3.96 -8.65 27.32
CA LYS A 258 2.49 -8.77 27.19
C LYS A 258 2.01 -9.25 25.81
N LEU A 259 2.88 -9.87 25.03
CA LEU A 259 2.56 -10.47 23.73
C LEU A 259 2.28 -11.96 23.90
N SER A 260 1.51 -12.55 22.98
CA SER A 260 1.15 -13.96 22.99
C SER A 260 1.15 -14.58 21.60
N LEU A 261 1.46 -15.88 21.52
CA LEU A 261 1.39 -16.63 20.27
C LEU A 261 -0.05 -16.97 19.89
N ASN A 262 -0.34 -16.91 18.62
CA ASN A 262 -1.60 -17.38 18.04
C ASN A 262 -1.54 -18.89 17.80
N LYS A 263 -2.11 -19.66 18.72
CA LYS A 263 -2.08 -21.12 18.66
C LYS A 263 -2.81 -21.69 17.44
N SER A 264 -3.89 -21.04 16.99
CA SER A 264 -4.68 -21.50 15.85
C SER A 264 -3.97 -21.34 14.51
N LYS A 265 -3.03 -20.42 14.41
CA LYS A 265 -2.23 -20.18 13.19
C LYS A 265 -0.86 -20.86 13.21
N THR A 266 -0.51 -21.55 14.29
CA THR A 266 0.75 -22.30 14.36
C THR A 266 0.73 -23.45 13.36
N ALA A 267 1.60 -23.41 12.35
CA ALA A 267 1.76 -24.49 11.38
C ALA A 267 3.01 -25.31 11.69
N LYS A 268 2.89 -26.63 11.60
CA LYS A 268 3.95 -27.61 11.85
C LYS A 268 4.14 -28.46 10.60
N VAL A 269 5.33 -28.46 10.03
CA VAL A 269 5.63 -29.17 8.78
C VAL A 269 6.91 -29.98 8.96
N ARG A 270 6.91 -31.22 8.49
CA ARG A 270 8.13 -32.03 8.35
C ARG A 270 8.65 -31.97 6.93
N ARG A 271 9.93 -32.16 6.77
CA ARG A 271 10.59 -32.17 5.46
C ARG A 271 9.97 -33.23 4.51
N PRO A 272 9.68 -32.89 3.25
CA PRO A 272 9.95 -31.60 2.61
C PRO A 272 9.02 -30.48 3.09
N PHE A 273 9.54 -29.23 3.22
CA PHE A 273 8.80 -28.09 3.74
C PHE A 273 7.84 -27.51 2.69
N VAL A 274 6.92 -28.36 2.24
CA VAL A 274 5.90 -28.02 1.24
C VAL A 274 4.54 -27.93 1.93
N THR A 275 3.85 -26.82 1.70
CA THR A 275 2.47 -26.63 2.15
C THR A 275 1.50 -26.80 0.98
N LYS A 276 0.22 -27.08 1.25
CA LYS A 276 -0.83 -27.09 0.21
C LYS A 276 -0.81 -25.79 -0.60
N LYS A 277 -0.61 -24.64 0.06
CA LYS A 277 -0.49 -23.32 -0.61
C LYS A 277 0.67 -23.25 -1.59
N THR A 278 1.82 -23.81 -1.24
CA THR A 278 2.98 -23.86 -2.14
C THR A 278 2.69 -24.69 -3.38
N GLN A 279 2.05 -25.85 -3.20
CA GLN A 279 1.66 -26.71 -4.31
C GLN A 279 0.68 -26.00 -5.25
N VAL A 280 -0.39 -25.42 -4.70
CA VAL A 280 -1.37 -24.65 -5.48
C VAL A 280 -0.69 -23.52 -6.27
N MET A 281 0.26 -22.80 -5.66
CA MET A 281 0.98 -21.72 -6.35
C MET A 281 1.89 -22.21 -7.49
N LEU A 282 2.50 -23.37 -7.36
CA LEU A 282 3.28 -23.98 -8.45
C LEU A 282 2.40 -24.34 -9.64
N GLU A 283 1.24 -24.94 -9.38
CA GLU A 283 0.24 -25.25 -10.40
C GLU A 283 -0.27 -23.97 -11.11
N ILE A 284 -0.61 -22.93 -10.34
CA ILE A 284 -1.05 -21.64 -10.89
C ILE A 284 0.02 -21.02 -11.77
N LYS A 285 1.29 -21.04 -11.36
CA LYS A 285 2.42 -20.55 -12.18
C LYS A 285 2.54 -21.33 -13.49
N SER A 286 2.32 -22.65 -13.45
CA SER A 286 2.31 -23.51 -14.64
C SER A 286 1.16 -23.16 -15.58
N ARG A 287 -0.08 -23.02 -15.04
CA ARG A 287 -1.25 -22.62 -15.86
C ARG A 287 -1.08 -21.24 -16.49
N LEU A 288 -0.53 -20.28 -15.74
CA LEU A 288 -0.24 -18.95 -16.25
C LEU A 288 0.79 -18.97 -17.40
N LYS A 289 1.83 -19.79 -17.29
CA LYS A 289 2.82 -19.97 -18.37
C LYS A 289 2.16 -20.54 -19.62
N ASN A 290 1.31 -21.56 -19.47
CA ASN A 290 0.55 -22.13 -20.58
C ASN A 290 -0.39 -21.09 -21.23
N LEU A 291 -1.02 -20.21 -20.43
CA LEU A 291 -1.83 -19.11 -20.96
C LEU A 291 -0.94 -18.11 -21.73
N GLU A 292 0.22 -17.69 -21.19
CA GLU A 292 1.14 -16.79 -21.88
C GLU A 292 1.59 -17.37 -23.24
N GLU A 293 1.91 -18.66 -23.29
CA GLU A 293 2.29 -19.37 -24.51
C GLU A 293 1.15 -19.50 -25.54
N LYS A 294 -0.11 -19.58 -25.09
CA LYS A 294 -1.29 -19.53 -25.96
C LYS A 294 -1.54 -18.14 -26.55
N LEU A 295 -1.29 -17.08 -25.79
CA LEU A 295 -1.58 -15.70 -26.16
C LEU A 295 -0.47 -15.05 -26.97
N LEU A 296 0.79 -15.37 -26.69
CA LEU A 296 1.98 -14.68 -27.19
C LEU A 296 2.97 -15.64 -27.84
N GLU A 297 3.63 -15.17 -28.88
CA GLU A 297 4.81 -15.80 -29.46
C GLU A 297 6.04 -14.91 -29.29
N LYS A 298 7.19 -15.55 -29.10
CA LYS A 298 8.50 -14.90 -29.04
C LYS A 298 9.18 -15.07 -30.37
N THR A 299 9.56 -13.97 -30.99
CA THR A 299 10.39 -14.00 -32.20
C THR A 299 11.86 -14.10 -31.78
N GLU A 300 12.55 -15.15 -32.20
CA GLU A 300 13.93 -15.46 -31.77
C GLU A 300 14.95 -14.36 -32.11
N SER A 301 14.76 -13.68 -33.25
CA SER A 301 15.72 -12.68 -33.74
C SER A 301 15.81 -11.39 -32.95
N ASP A 302 14.71 -10.94 -32.26
CA ASP A 302 14.62 -9.58 -31.69
C ASP A 302 14.09 -9.51 -30.27
N ASN A 303 13.93 -10.64 -29.56
CA ASN A 303 13.30 -10.69 -28.24
C ASN A 303 11.91 -10.01 -28.19
N LYS A 304 11.22 -9.96 -29.34
CA LYS A 304 9.92 -9.33 -29.54
C LYS A 304 8.79 -10.25 -29.09
N LEU A 305 7.70 -9.67 -28.62
CA LEU A 305 6.47 -10.39 -28.28
C LEU A 305 5.41 -10.00 -29.29
N SER A 306 4.81 -10.97 -29.97
CA SER A 306 3.70 -10.76 -30.89
C SER A 306 2.48 -11.53 -30.42
N PRO A 307 1.25 -10.96 -30.55
CA PRO A 307 0.05 -11.68 -30.17
C PRO A 307 -0.25 -12.77 -31.21
N LYS A 308 -0.68 -13.93 -30.74
CA LYS A 308 -1.14 -15.02 -31.59
C LYS A 308 -2.58 -14.81 -32.01
N ARG A 309 -2.97 -15.42 -33.15
CA ARG A 309 -4.37 -15.49 -33.57
C ARG A 309 -5.17 -16.37 -32.61
N LEU A 310 -6.23 -15.82 -32.01
CA LEU A 310 -7.08 -16.52 -31.03
C LEU A 310 -8.38 -16.94 -31.71
N MET A 311 -8.63 -18.25 -31.80
CA MET A 311 -9.82 -18.79 -32.49
C MET A 311 -11.08 -18.63 -31.61
N ASN A 312 -10.99 -18.83 -30.30
CA ASN A 312 -12.12 -18.73 -29.38
C ASN A 312 -11.70 -18.08 -28.07
N LYS A 313 -11.83 -16.76 -28.01
CA LYS A 313 -11.46 -15.94 -26.83
C LYS A 313 -12.24 -16.33 -25.58
N HIS A 314 -13.56 -16.49 -25.69
CA HIS A 314 -14.42 -16.84 -24.55
C HIS A 314 -14.06 -18.20 -23.95
N HIS A 315 -13.73 -19.18 -24.79
CA HIS A 315 -13.30 -20.49 -24.30
C HIS A 315 -11.99 -20.41 -23.54
N ILE A 316 -11.03 -19.60 -24.02
CA ILE A 316 -9.74 -19.40 -23.31
C ILE A 316 -9.98 -18.78 -21.93
N ILE A 317 -10.84 -17.76 -21.84
CA ILE A 317 -11.17 -17.08 -20.57
C ILE A 317 -11.85 -18.04 -19.60
N ILE A 318 -12.90 -18.74 -20.05
CA ILE A 318 -13.68 -19.66 -19.21
C ILE A 318 -12.82 -20.85 -18.76
N SER A 319 -12.07 -21.47 -19.67
CA SER A 319 -11.19 -22.60 -19.34
C SER A 319 -10.16 -22.22 -18.29
N PHE A 320 -9.46 -21.08 -18.48
CA PHE A 320 -8.46 -20.62 -17.53
C PHE A 320 -9.07 -20.30 -16.17
N ALA A 321 -10.20 -19.58 -16.12
CA ALA A 321 -10.88 -19.26 -14.87
C ALA A 321 -11.31 -20.53 -14.12
N ASN A 322 -11.84 -21.53 -14.82
CA ASN A 322 -12.25 -22.80 -14.22
C ASN A 322 -11.05 -23.65 -13.75
N GLU A 323 -9.95 -23.66 -14.51
CA GLU A 323 -8.70 -24.29 -14.06
C GLU A 323 -8.22 -23.71 -12.74
N ILE A 324 -8.22 -22.38 -12.58
CA ILE A 324 -7.81 -21.73 -11.33
C ILE A 324 -8.79 -22.03 -10.19
N LYS A 325 -10.10 -21.98 -10.42
CA LYS A 325 -11.11 -22.32 -9.42
C LYS A 325 -10.94 -23.76 -8.92
N SER A 326 -10.70 -24.71 -9.83
CA SER A 326 -10.52 -26.13 -9.47
C SER A 326 -9.30 -26.38 -8.59
N LEU A 327 -8.23 -25.59 -8.75
CA LEU A 327 -7.04 -25.70 -7.89
C LEU A 327 -7.25 -25.16 -6.46
N CYS A 328 -8.27 -24.33 -6.26
CA CYS A 328 -8.52 -23.63 -5.00
C CYS A 328 -9.79 -24.09 -4.28
N LEU A 329 -10.37 -25.27 -4.64
CA LEU A 329 -11.65 -25.74 -4.13
C LEU A 329 -11.69 -25.88 -2.60
N ASP A 330 -10.60 -26.30 -1.98
CA ASP A 330 -10.56 -26.66 -0.56
C ASP A 330 -10.27 -25.46 0.37
N ASP A 331 -9.87 -24.31 -0.16
CA ASP A 331 -9.40 -23.18 0.67
C ASP A 331 -9.63 -21.84 0.00
N ALA A 332 -10.59 -21.07 0.50
CA ALA A 332 -10.89 -19.70 0.03
C ALA A 332 -9.66 -18.77 0.14
N SER A 333 -8.78 -18.97 1.14
CA SER A 333 -7.56 -18.18 1.28
C SER A 333 -6.57 -18.44 0.14
N SER A 334 -6.54 -19.65 -0.39
CA SER A 334 -5.74 -20.00 -1.57
C SER A 334 -6.26 -19.31 -2.83
N TYR A 335 -7.58 -19.18 -2.97
CA TYR A 335 -8.17 -18.46 -4.09
C TYR A 335 -7.84 -16.95 -4.04
N THR A 336 -7.94 -16.33 -2.88
CA THR A 336 -7.54 -14.91 -2.68
C THR A 336 -6.06 -14.70 -3.04
N MET A 337 -5.19 -15.59 -2.59
CA MET A 337 -3.76 -15.55 -2.92
C MET A 337 -3.53 -15.73 -4.44
N ALA A 338 -4.25 -16.67 -5.06
CA ALA A 338 -4.21 -16.91 -6.50
C ALA A 338 -4.64 -15.68 -7.30
N CYS A 339 -5.78 -15.07 -6.96
CA CYS A 339 -6.29 -13.86 -7.61
C CYS A 339 -5.27 -12.71 -7.54
N ASN A 340 -4.74 -12.41 -6.36
CA ASN A 340 -3.75 -11.35 -6.18
C ASN A 340 -2.46 -11.60 -6.98
N PHE A 341 -1.99 -12.84 -7.03
CA PHE A 341 -0.83 -13.22 -7.83
C PHE A 341 -1.11 -13.08 -9.34
N LEU A 342 -2.23 -13.62 -9.82
CA LEU A 342 -2.60 -13.61 -11.23
C LEU A 342 -2.86 -12.20 -11.75
N ILE A 343 -3.60 -11.37 -10.99
CA ILE A 343 -3.84 -9.97 -11.36
C ILE A 343 -2.50 -9.25 -11.55
N LYS A 344 -1.56 -9.41 -10.62
CA LYS A 344 -0.23 -8.81 -10.74
C LYS A 344 0.56 -9.37 -11.92
N ALA A 345 0.52 -10.68 -12.15
CA ALA A 345 1.26 -11.32 -13.22
C ALA A 345 0.72 -10.93 -14.61
N LEU A 346 -0.61 -10.93 -14.80
CA LEU A 346 -1.26 -10.50 -16.03
C LEU A 346 -1.00 -9.01 -16.32
N THR A 347 -1.05 -8.15 -15.29
CA THR A 347 -0.64 -6.75 -15.40
C THR A 347 0.80 -6.61 -15.89
N ASN A 348 1.73 -7.38 -15.32
CA ASN A 348 3.13 -7.35 -15.73
C ASN A 348 3.34 -7.86 -17.17
N ILE A 349 2.59 -8.88 -17.60
CA ILE A 349 2.58 -9.38 -18.98
C ILE A 349 2.13 -8.26 -19.93
N SER A 350 1.03 -7.58 -19.62
CA SER A 350 0.50 -6.47 -20.41
C SER A 350 1.49 -5.31 -20.54
N ILE A 351 2.06 -4.86 -19.42
CA ILE A 351 3.04 -3.77 -19.40
C ILE A 351 4.32 -4.14 -20.16
N LYS A 352 4.81 -5.37 -19.99
CA LYS A 352 5.97 -5.86 -20.71
C LYS A 352 5.70 -5.93 -22.21
N PHE A 353 4.51 -6.35 -22.60
CA PHE A 353 4.05 -6.37 -23.97
C PHE A 353 3.99 -4.96 -24.56
N CYS A 354 3.34 -4.01 -23.90
CA CYS A 354 3.31 -2.61 -24.33
C CYS A 354 4.72 -2.02 -24.48
N LYS A 355 5.59 -2.19 -23.49
CA LYS A 355 6.99 -1.68 -23.51
C LYS A 355 7.81 -2.22 -24.68
N ARG A 356 7.67 -3.50 -25.02
CA ARG A 356 8.42 -4.13 -26.10
C ARG A 356 7.93 -3.71 -27.49
N ASN A 357 6.68 -3.31 -27.59
CA ASN A 357 6.04 -2.99 -28.86
C ASN A 357 5.86 -1.48 -29.11
N TYR A 358 6.18 -0.62 -28.15
CA TYR A 358 5.91 0.82 -28.19
C TYR A 358 6.50 1.58 -29.39
N LYS A 359 7.65 1.15 -29.93
CA LYS A 359 8.36 1.80 -31.05
C LYS A 359 8.10 1.15 -32.41
N ARG A 360 7.10 0.26 -32.51
CA ARG A 360 6.85 -0.51 -33.75
C ARG A 360 5.75 0.12 -34.57
N ASN A 361 5.95 0.14 -35.87
CA ASN A 361 4.88 0.31 -36.84
C ASN A 361 4.33 -1.08 -37.20
N PHE A 362 3.03 -1.23 -37.14
CA PHE A 362 2.35 -2.49 -37.41
C PHE A 362 1.53 -2.41 -38.69
N GLU A 363 1.50 -3.50 -39.44
CA GLU A 363 0.60 -3.63 -40.58
C GLU A 363 -0.85 -3.70 -40.10
N LYS A 364 -1.77 -3.10 -40.88
CA LYS A 364 -3.21 -3.07 -40.52
C LYS A 364 -3.80 -4.46 -40.21
N LYS A 365 -3.33 -5.52 -40.91
CA LYS A 365 -3.79 -6.90 -40.70
C LYS A 365 -3.41 -7.49 -39.34
N SER A 366 -2.37 -6.98 -38.70
CA SER A 366 -1.93 -7.46 -37.36
C SER A 366 -2.61 -6.73 -36.20
N LEU A 367 -3.27 -5.61 -36.45
CA LEU A 367 -3.85 -4.77 -35.39
C LEU A 367 -4.97 -5.49 -34.63
N SER A 368 -5.82 -6.25 -35.31
CA SER A 368 -6.90 -7.02 -34.65
C SER A 368 -6.38 -8.08 -33.67
N LEU A 369 -5.15 -8.58 -33.86
CA LEU A 369 -4.55 -9.54 -32.92
C LEU A 369 -4.22 -8.87 -31.58
N PHE A 370 -3.87 -7.59 -31.61
CA PHE A 370 -3.64 -6.81 -30.37
C PHE A 370 -4.94 -6.62 -29.60
N SER A 371 -6.03 -6.30 -30.29
CA SER A 371 -7.36 -6.18 -29.68
C SER A 371 -7.77 -7.49 -29.03
N ASP A 372 -7.62 -8.62 -29.72
CA ASP A 372 -7.95 -9.94 -29.19
C ASP A 372 -7.14 -10.27 -27.92
N PHE A 373 -5.84 -9.99 -27.94
CA PHE A 373 -4.97 -10.17 -26.79
C PHE A 373 -5.43 -9.32 -25.60
N PHE A 374 -5.65 -8.00 -25.79
CA PHE A 374 -6.04 -7.12 -24.70
C PHE A 374 -7.43 -7.44 -24.16
N ILE A 375 -8.40 -7.82 -25.01
CA ILE A 375 -9.74 -8.24 -24.58
C ILE A 375 -9.65 -9.44 -23.65
N VAL A 376 -8.88 -10.48 -24.00
CA VAL A 376 -8.72 -11.66 -23.13
C VAL A 376 -8.07 -11.28 -21.79
N ILE A 377 -7.01 -10.46 -21.81
CA ILE A 377 -6.33 -10.03 -20.59
C ILE A 377 -7.25 -9.18 -19.71
N VAL A 378 -7.98 -8.22 -20.28
CA VAL A 378 -8.93 -7.35 -19.59
C VAL A 378 -10.02 -8.18 -18.92
N ASP A 379 -10.65 -9.08 -19.66
CA ASP A 379 -11.74 -9.91 -19.14
C ASP A 379 -11.26 -10.81 -17.99
N LEU A 380 -10.08 -11.42 -18.10
CA LEU A 380 -9.50 -12.22 -17.02
C LEU A 380 -9.18 -11.37 -15.79
N LEU A 381 -8.55 -10.21 -15.98
CA LEU A 381 -8.19 -9.32 -14.87
C LEU A 381 -9.42 -8.82 -14.10
N PHE A 382 -10.42 -8.35 -14.83
CA PHE A 382 -11.65 -7.84 -14.20
C PHE A 382 -12.47 -8.97 -13.60
N HIS A 383 -12.52 -10.17 -14.20
CA HIS A 383 -13.16 -11.32 -13.58
C HIS A 383 -12.53 -11.68 -12.24
N LEU A 384 -11.20 -11.82 -12.20
CA LEU A 384 -10.47 -12.15 -10.97
C LEU A 384 -10.66 -11.06 -9.90
N PHE A 385 -10.67 -9.79 -10.29
CA PHE A 385 -10.84 -8.67 -9.39
C PHE A 385 -12.28 -8.56 -8.87
N THR A 386 -13.30 -8.68 -9.73
CA THR A 386 -14.72 -8.57 -9.33
C THR A 386 -15.12 -9.70 -8.39
N VAL A 387 -14.62 -10.91 -8.62
CA VAL A 387 -14.89 -12.07 -7.73
C VAL A 387 -14.18 -11.94 -6.39
N ASN A 388 -12.99 -11.34 -6.36
CA ASN A 388 -12.20 -11.18 -5.14
C ASN A 388 -11.53 -9.80 -5.12
N PRO A 389 -12.30 -8.72 -4.86
CA PRO A 389 -11.76 -7.37 -4.81
C PRO A 389 -10.71 -7.23 -3.71
N SER A 390 -9.60 -6.56 -4.04
CA SER A 390 -8.55 -6.24 -3.07
C SER A 390 -7.89 -4.90 -3.42
N HIS A 391 -7.40 -4.20 -2.40
CA HIS A 391 -6.68 -2.96 -2.61
C HIS A 391 -5.46 -3.14 -3.54
N SER A 392 -4.69 -4.22 -3.36
CA SER A 392 -3.57 -4.54 -4.24
C SER A 392 -4.02 -4.77 -5.70
N GLY A 393 -5.15 -5.47 -5.87
CA GLY A 393 -5.73 -5.76 -7.20
C GLY A 393 -6.17 -4.48 -7.92
N SER A 394 -6.87 -3.58 -7.23
CA SER A 394 -7.34 -2.31 -7.82
C SER A 394 -6.17 -1.43 -8.30
N VAL A 395 -5.08 -1.34 -7.51
CA VAL A 395 -3.86 -0.61 -7.93
C VAL A 395 -3.22 -1.24 -9.18
N GLN A 396 -3.20 -2.58 -9.29
CA GLN A 396 -2.68 -3.25 -10.48
C GLN A 396 -3.57 -2.99 -11.71
N LEU A 397 -4.90 -2.95 -11.53
CA LEU A 397 -5.83 -2.57 -12.60
C LEU A 397 -5.59 -1.14 -13.07
N CYS A 398 -5.45 -0.15 -12.16
CA CYS A 398 -5.10 1.22 -12.53
C CYS A 398 -3.82 1.25 -13.39
N LYS A 399 -2.80 0.50 -12.96
CA LYS A 399 -1.52 0.44 -13.65
C LYS A 399 -1.62 -0.18 -15.05
N MET A 400 -2.36 -1.28 -15.17
CA MET A 400 -2.61 -1.93 -16.45
C MET A 400 -3.38 -1.02 -17.40
N THR A 401 -4.48 -0.43 -16.92
CA THR A 401 -5.34 0.44 -17.72
C THR A 401 -4.59 1.66 -18.24
N THR A 402 -3.82 2.34 -17.39
CA THR A 402 -3.00 3.49 -17.78
C THR A 402 -2.01 3.10 -18.89
N ALA A 403 -1.28 1.99 -18.69
CA ALA A 403 -0.29 1.53 -19.67
C ALA A 403 -0.91 1.10 -21.01
N VAL A 404 -2.06 0.41 -20.95
CA VAL A 404 -2.77 -0.06 -22.16
C VAL A 404 -3.42 1.10 -22.89
N ALA A 405 -4.06 2.03 -22.18
CA ALA A 405 -4.66 3.22 -22.79
C ALA A 405 -3.61 4.06 -23.54
N GLU A 406 -2.47 4.36 -22.90
CA GLU A 406 -1.37 5.06 -23.55
C GLU A 406 -0.82 4.32 -24.78
N PHE A 407 -0.65 3.01 -24.66
CA PHE A 407 -0.20 2.18 -25.78
C PHE A 407 -1.20 2.21 -26.94
N CYS A 408 -2.48 2.07 -26.64
CA CYS A 408 -3.54 2.08 -27.67
C CYS A 408 -3.58 3.42 -28.41
N ASP A 409 -3.56 4.53 -27.68
CA ASP A 409 -3.61 5.87 -28.29
C ASP A 409 -2.42 6.15 -29.20
N LYS A 410 -1.22 5.69 -28.83
CA LYS A 410 0.02 6.02 -29.53
C LYS A 410 0.40 5.00 -30.61
N VAL A 411 0.12 3.73 -30.42
CA VAL A 411 0.63 2.65 -31.27
C VAL A 411 -0.46 2.00 -32.15
N ILE A 412 -1.67 1.86 -31.61
CA ILE A 412 -2.80 1.21 -32.30
C ILE A 412 -4.09 2.04 -32.22
N PRO A 413 -4.07 3.32 -32.64
CA PRO A 413 -5.20 4.23 -32.45
C PRO A 413 -6.50 3.74 -33.11
N ALA A 414 -6.42 2.95 -34.16
CA ALA A 414 -7.60 2.37 -34.82
C ALA A 414 -8.35 1.38 -33.92
N GLU A 415 -7.67 0.68 -33.02
CA GLU A 415 -8.23 -0.32 -32.14
C GLU A 415 -8.49 0.23 -30.71
N ALA A 416 -8.00 1.42 -30.42
CA ALA A 416 -8.13 2.05 -29.10
C ALA A 416 -9.56 2.15 -28.59
N PRO A 417 -10.57 2.57 -29.41
CA PRO A 417 -11.95 2.65 -28.94
C PRO A 417 -12.51 1.29 -28.50
N LEU A 418 -12.21 0.22 -29.22
CA LEU A 418 -12.69 -1.12 -28.90
C LEU A 418 -12.14 -1.59 -27.54
N ILE A 419 -10.83 -1.45 -27.32
CA ILE A 419 -10.16 -1.89 -26.10
C ILE A 419 -10.61 -1.03 -24.91
N LYS A 420 -10.68 0.29 -25.07
CA LYS A 420 -11.12 1.21 -24.02
C LYS A 420 -12.58 0.98 -23.64
N SER A 421 -13.47 0.76 -24.62
CA SER A 421 -14.87 0.43 -24.36
C SER A 421 -15.02 -0.88 -23.57
N GLN A 422 -14.19 -1.88 -23.87
CA GLN A 422 -14.20 -3.13 -23.12
C GLN A 422 -13.79 -2.89 -21.65
N ILE A 423 -12.72 -2.14 -21.41
CA ILE A 423 -12.28 -1.81 -20.04
C ILE A 423 -13.37 -1.05 -19.29
N PHE A 424 -13.97 -0.05 -19.94
CA PHE A 424 -15.05 0.76 -19.36
C PHE A 424 -16.30 -0.08 -19.05
N SER A 425 -16.71 -0.98 -19.96
CA SER A 425 -17.81 -1.92 -19.71
C SER A 425 -17.53 -2.78 -18.46
N ARG A 426 -16.31 -3.28 -18.30
CA ARG A 426 -15.93 -4.07 -17.11
C ARG A 426 -15.89 -3.24 -15.82
N CYS A 427 -15.54 -1.97 -15.89
CA CYS A 427 -15.69 -1.06 -14.76
C CYS A 427 -17.18 -0.92 -14.35
N LEU A 428 -18.08 -0.74 -15.31
CA LEU A 428 -19.51 -0.68 -15.06
C LEU A 428 -20.06 -1.98 -14.48
N ASP A 429 -19.61 -3.13 -14.98
CA ASP A 429 -20.00 -4.45 -14.47
C ASP A 429 -19.59 -4.61 -12.99
N PHE A 430 -18.41 -4.11 -12.62
CA PHE A 430 -17.97 -4.09 -11.21
C PHE A 430 -18.90 -3.28 -10.33
N PHE A 431 -19.26 -2.05 -10.72
CA PHE A 431 -20.18 -1.20 -9.93
C PHE A 431 -21.61 -1.77 -9.85
N LYS A 432 -22.00 -2.66 -10.76
CA LYS A 432 -23.30 -3.38 -10.73
C LYS A 432 -23.20 -4.75 -10.03
N SER A 433 -22.03 -5.15 -9.58
CA SER A 433 -21.83 -6.48 -8.99
C SER A 433 -22.42 -6.57 -7.57
N SER A 434 -22.79 -7.80 -7.17
CA SER A 434 -23.24 -8.08 -5.82
C SER A 434 -22.17 -7.82 -4.76
N GLU A 435 -20.91 -7.96 -5.12
CA GLU A 435 -19.78 -7.66 -4.22
C GLU A 435 -19.68 -6.17 -3.93
N PHE A 436 -19.92 -5.31 -4.94
CA PHE A 436 -20.02 -3.87 -4.72
C PHE A 436 -21.20 -3.52 -3.83
N SER A 437 -22.40 -4.07 -4.08
CA SER A 437 -23.61 -3.81 -3.28
C SER A 437 -23.45 -4.24 -1.81
N LYS A 438 -22.82 -5.40 -1.54
CA LYS A 438 -22.55 -5.85 -0.17
C LYS A 438 -21.60 -4.89 0.56
N ILE A 439 -20.62 -4.36 -0.14
CA ILE A 439 -19.62 -3.43 0.39
C ILE A 439 -20.29 -2.09 0.79
N SER A 440 -21.14 -1.54 -0.07
CA SER A 440 -21.80 -0.25 0.16
C SER A 440 -22.84 -0.28 1.27
N HIS A 441 -23.55 -1.40 1.48
CA HIS A 441 -24.61 -1.50 2.49
C HIS A 441 -24.15 -1.98 3.86
N GLN A 442 -23.02 -2.67 3.96
CA GLN A 442 -22.57 -3.27 5.21
C GLN A 442 -21.67 -2.35 6.06
N TYR A 443 -21.12 -1.30 5.45
CA TYR A 443 -20.16 -0.38 6.07
C TYR A 443 -20.48 1.06 5.67
N SER A 444 -21.60 1.57 6.19
CA SER A 444 -22.27 2.81 5.76
C SER A 444 -21.49 4.12 5.83
N ASP A 445 -20.30 4.13 6.45
CA ASP A 445 -19.63 5.40 6.70
C ASP A 445 -18.48 5.74 5.73
N ASP A 446 -17.87 4.75 5.06
CA ASP A 446 -16.72 5.00 4.18
C ASP A 446 -16.77 4.19 2.88
N THR A 447 -16.65 4.86 1.74
CA THR A 447 -16.42 4.18 0.47
C THR A 447 -15.01 3.58 0.43
N LEU A 448 -14.92 2.29 0.17
CA LEU A 448 -13.64 1.58 0.14
C LEU A 448 -12.70 2.09 -0.96
N LEU A 449 -11.42 2.10 -0.66
CA LEU A 449 -10.37 2.54 -1.60
C LEU A 449 -10.35 1.73 -2.91
N GLU A 450 -10.80 0.48 -2.90
CA GLU A 450 -10.94 -0.36 -4.08
C GLU A 450 -11.94 0.25 -5.08
N THR A 451 -13.06 0.75 -4.57
CA THR A 451 -14.10 1.45 -5.36
C THR A 451 -13.57 2.76 -5.94
N LEU A 452 -12.90 3.56 -5.11
CA LEU A 452 -12.29 4.81 -5.52
C LEU A 452 -11.21 4.59 -6.60
N ASN A 453 -10.41 3.54 -6.47
CA ASN A 453 -9.42 3.16 -7.49
C ASN A 453 -10.09 2.75 -8.80
N MET A 454 -11.26 2.11 -8.78
CA MET A 454 -12.01 1.77 -9.99
C MET A 454 -12.55 3.00 -10.71
N LEU A 455 -12.92 4.05 -9.97
CA LEU A 455 -13.26 5.35 -10.55
C LEU A 455 -12.05 5.97 -11.28
N ILE A 456 -10.88 5.92 -10.65
CA ILE A 456 -9.62 6.37 -11.26
C ILE A 456 -9.29 5.54 -12.53
N VAL A 457 -9.54 4.22 -12.54
CA VAL A 457 -9.36 3.37 -13.73
C VAL A 457 -10.17 3.92 -14.91
N SER A 458 -11.44 4.25 -14.70
CA SER A 458 -12.28 4.79 -15.80
C SER A 458 -11.74 6.14 -16.30
N SER A 459 -11.28 7.03 -15.41
CA SER A 459 -10.72 8.33 -15.80
C SER A 459 -9.45 8.22 -16.66
N CYS A 460 -8.68 7.13 -16.52
CA CYS A 460 -7.47 6.90 -17.31
C CYS A 460 -7.76 6.63 -18.80
N LEU A 461 -9.01 6.25 -19.14
CA LEU A 461 -9.41 5.92 -20.50
C LEU A 461 -9.63 7.16 -21.40
N GLY A 462 -9.88 8.31 -20.82
CA GLY A 462 -10.21 9.56 -21.50
C GLY A 462 -11.61 10.05 -21.20
N ASP A 463 -11.93 11.26 -21.67
CA ASP A 463 -13.16 11.97 -21.29
C ASP A 463 -14.43 11.32 -21.88
N ASP A 464 -14.30 10.54 -22.98
CA ASP A 464 -15.42 9.77 -23.58
C ASP A 464 -15.87 8.58 -22.72
N TYR A 465 -15.06 8.17 -21.73
CA TYR A 465 -15.29 7.00 -20.88
C TYR A 465 -15.54 7.39 -19.41
N MET A 466 -16.25 8.49 -19.21
CA MET A 466 -16.63 8.95 -17.89
C MET A 466 -18.00 8.40 -17.47
N LEU A 467 -18.15 8.10 -16.17
CA LEU A 467 -19.42 7.66 -15.60
C LEU A 467 -20.45 8.79 -15.67
N SER A 468 -21.72 8.44 -15.90
CA SER A 468 -22.78 9.42 -15.88
C SER A 468 -22.99 10.00 -14.48
N THR A 469 -23.61 11.20 -14.41
CA THR A 469 -24.01 11.83 -13.13
C THR A 469 -24.90 10.89 -12.31
N LYS A 470 -25.76 10.11 -12.98
CA LYS A 470 -26.65 9.13 -12.34
C LYS A 470 -25.84 7.99 -11.70
N ASP A 471 -24.84 7.45 -12.41
CA ASP A 471 -24.00 6.38 -11.88
C ASP A 471 -23.18 6.85 -10.68
N LEU A 472 -22.58 8.06 -10.76
CA LEU A 472 -21.85 8.65 -9.63
C LEU A 472 -22.74 8.88 -8.43
N ASN A 473 -23.97 9.40 -8.64
CA ASN A 473 -24.93 9.57 -7.56
C ASN A 473 -25.30 8.24 -6.90
N SER A 474 -25.43 7.16 -7.67
CA SER A 474 -25.73 5.84 -7.15
C SER A 474 -24.56 5.23 -6.36
N ILE A 475 -23.31 5.44 -6.83
CA ILE A 475 -22.11 4.88 -6.21
C ILE A 475 -21.79 5.57 -4.88
N PHE A 476 -21.91 6.89 -4.83
CA PHE A 476 -21.48 7.71 -3.69
C PHE A 476 -22.65 8.24 -2.84
N GLU A 477 -23.88 7.88 -3.17
CA GLU A 477 -25.08 8.37 -2.48
C GLU A 477 -25.11 9.91 -2.32
N ILE A 478 -24.64 10.62 -3.36
CA ILE A 478 -24.39 12.08 -3.32
C ILE A 478 -25.63 12.88 -2.95
N ASN A 479 -26.81 12.38 -3.29
CA ASN A 479 -28.10 13.01 -2.98
C ASN A 479 -28.58 12.74 -1.55
N SER A 480 -27.89 11.93 -0.76
CA SER A 480 -28.20 11.71 0.66
C SER A 480 -27.69 12.88 1.51
N GLU A 481 -28.16 12.97 2.76
CA GLU A 481 -27.64 13.94 3.74
C GLU A 481 -26.25 13.58 4.28
N ARG A 482 -25.70 12.44 3.87
CA ARG A 482 -24.37 11.93 4.30
C ARG A 482 -23.27 12.90 3.87
N THR A 483 -22.36 13.24 4.78
CA THR A 483 -21.14 13.98 4.48
C THR A 483 -20.16 13.05 3.77
N LEU A 484 -19.56 13.51 2.67
CA LEU A 484 -18.54 12.75 1.93
C LEU A 484 -17.25 12.64 2.75
N SER A 485 -16.64 11.47 2.73
CA SER A 485 -15.34 11.24 3.39
C SER A 485 -14.21 11.97 2.66
N TYR A 486 -13.06 12.15 3.35
CA TYR A 486 -11.87 12.77 2.77
C TYR A 486 -11.46 12.13 1.43
N PHE A 487 -11.38 10.80 1.38
CA PHE A 487 -10.97 10.11 0.16
C PHE A 487 -11.98 10.24 -0.97
N GLU A 488 -13.28 10.25 -0.67
CA GLU A 488 -14.34 10.47 -1.66
C GLU A 488 -14.24 11.87 -2.26
N ILE A 489 -14.08 12.89 -1.42
CA ILE A 489 -13.92 14.30 -1.85
C ILE A 489 -12.75 14.43 -2.82
N ILE A 490 -11.56 13.93 -2.45
CA ILE A 490 -10.36 14.07 -3.27
C ILE A 490 -10.48 13.34 -4.60
N VAL A 491 -11.00 12.11 -4.58
CA VAL A 491 -11.16 11.31 -5.80
C VAL A 491 -12.23 11.88 -6.71
N LEU A 492 -13.34 12.37 -6.15
CA LEU A 492 -14.40 13.03 -6.94
C LEU A 492 -13.87 14.32 -7.58
N LEU A 493 -13.18 15.20 -6.85
CA LEU A 493 -12.57 16.41 -7.43
C LEU A 493 -11.61 16.07 -8.58
N TYR A 494 -10.75 15.07 -8.37
CA TYR A 494 -9.83 14.60 -9.42
C TYR A 494 -10.58 14.06 -10.64
N TYR A 495 -11.71 13.39 -10.43
CA TYR A 495 -12.51 12.76 -11.48
C TYR A 495 -13.31 13.76 -12.30
N ILE A 496 -14.08 14.62 -11.62
CA ILE A 496 -15.00 15.57 -12.27
C ILE A 496 -14.29 16.82 -12.81
N LYS A 497 -13.20 17.24 -12.17
CA LYS A 497 -12.44 18.46 -12.55
C LYS A 497 -13.38 19.66 -12.70
N ASP A 498 -13.17 20.45 -13.78
CA ASP A 498 -14.00 21.59 -14.16
C ASP A 498 -15.09 21.24 -15.19
N ASN A 499 -15.39 19.96 -15.38
CA ASN A 499 -16.37 19.55 -16.38
C ASN A 499 -17.81 19.97 -15.96
N PRO A 500 -18.47 20.84 -16.76
CA PRO A 500 -19.79 21.41 -16.42
C PRO A 500 -20.91 20.37 -16.31
N THR A 501 -20.75 19.19 -16.94
CA THR A 501 -21.69 18.07 -16.84
C THR A 501 -21.87 17.59 -15.38
N TYR A 502 -20.88 17.79 -14.53
CA TYR A 502 -20.88 17.38 -13.14
C TYR A 502 -21.12 18.54 -12.15
N SER A 503 -21.68 19.67 -12.58
CA SER A 503 -21.88 20.86 -11.75
C SER A 503 -22.61 20.57 -10.43
N VAL A 504 -23.66 19.74 -10.46
CA VAL A 504 -24.44 19.35 -9.26
C VAL A 504 -23.57 18.55 -8.29
N ILE A 505 -22.77 17.60 -8.80
CA ILE A 505 -21.84 16.80 -7.97
C ILE A 505 -20.78 17.71 -7.37
N ARG A 506 -20.21 18.62 -8.19
CA ARG A 506 -19.21 19.58 -7.76
C ARG A 506 -19.73 20.44 -6.60
N SER A 507 -20.93 21.00 -6.73
CA SER A 507 -21.55 21.81 -5.66
C SER A 507 -21.70 21.00 -4.35
N ARG A 508 -22.07 19.73 -4.45
CA ARG A 508 -22.18 18.85 -3.27
C ARG A 508 -20.84 18.55 -2.63
N VAL A 509 -19.80 18.30 -3.44
CA VAL A 509 -18.42 18.07 -2.96
C VAL A 509 -17.90 19.32 -2.25
N ILE A 510 -18.09 20.50 -2.83
CA ILE A 510 -17.71 21.79 -2.22
C ILE A 510 -18.46 22.01 -0.90
N SER A 511 -19.77 21.76 -0.86
CA SER A 511 -20.55 21.83 0.39
C SER A 511 -19.96 20.90 1.46
N SER A 512 -19.64 19.64 1.11
CA SER A 512 -19.04 18.69 2.05
C SER A 512 -17.67 19.15 2.58
N ILE A 513 -16.85 19.84 1.76
CA ILE A 513 -15.61 20.47 2.21
C ILE A 513 -15.90 21.55 3.25
N HIS A 514 -16.82 22.46 2.94
CA HIS A 514 -17.19 23.55 3.84
C HIS A 514 -17.84 23.06 5.14
N ASP A 515 -18.64 22.01 5.08
CA ASP A 515 -19.28 21.39 6.25
C ASP A 515 -18.23 20.75 7.17
N THR A 516 -17.30 19.95 6.60
CA THR A 516 -16.21 19.31 7.36
C THR A 516 -15.25 20.34 7.96
N LEU A 517 -14.98 21.43 7.24
CA LEU A 517 -14.07 22.51 7.65
C LEU A 517 -14.81 23.74 8.20
N SER A 518 -16.05 23.58 8.68
CA SER A 518 -16.84 24.66 9.29
C SER A 518 -16.25 25.10 10.63
N ASP A 519 -15.87 24.15 11.46
CA ASP A 519 -15.10 24.33 12.70
C ASP A 519 -13.69 23.82 12.53
N MET A 520 -12.71 24.69 12.60
CA MET A 520 -11.28 24.37 12.51
C MET A 520 -10.53 24.51 13.83
N SER A 521 -11.23 24.63 14.95
CA SER A 521 -10.62 24.77 16.28
C SER A 521 -9.70 23.60 16.64
N ASP A 522 -10.03 22.42 16.14
CA ASP A 522 -9.29 21.16 16.35
C ASP A 522 -8.41 20.75 15.16
N ILE A 523 -8.15 21.63 14.18
CA ILE A 523 -7.33 21.31 13.00
C ILE A 523 -5.92 20.82 13.36
N LYS A 524 -5.39 21.28 14.49
CA LYS A 524 -4.08 20.86 15.01
C LYS A 524 -4.07 19.41 15.52
N SER A 525 -5.20 18.86 15.87
CA SER A 525 -5.35 17.50 16.39
C SER A 525 -6.09 16.56 15.42
N SER A 526 -7.00 17.07 14.59
CA SER A 526 -7.76 16.26 13.63
C SER A 526 -6.99 16.04 12.32
N THR A 527 -6.64 14.80 12.05
CA THR A 527 -5.90 14.41 10.84
C THR A 527 -6.71 14.68 9.57
N ILE A 528 -7.98 14.28 9.53
CA ILE A 528 -8.86 14.47 8.34
C ILE A 528 -9.00 15.94 8.01
N LYS A 529 -9.26 16.80 9.00
CA LYS A 529 -9.40 18.24 8.75
C LYS A 529 -8.10 18.86 8.23
N ALA A 530 -6.95 18.48 8.80
CA ALA A 530 -5.66 18.96 8.34
C ALA A 530 -5.37 18.54 6.89
N TYR A 531 -5.58 17.27 6.55
CA TYR A 531 -5.39 16.79 5.17
C TYR A 531 -6.36 17.46 4.20
N LEU A 532 -7.66 17.50 4.55
CA LEU A 532 -8.67 18.11 3.68
C LEU A 532 -8.40 19.59 3.44
N PHE A 533 -7.98 20.33 4.47
CA PHE A 533 -7.59 21.73 4.34
C PHE A 533 -6.44 21.93 3.34
N PHE A 534 -5.34 21.19 3.51
CA PHE A 534 -4.19 21.34 2.61
C PHE A 534 -4.50 20.90 1.19
N GLU A 535 -5.26 19.83 1.00
CA GLU A 535 -5.62 19.35 -0.34
C GLU A 535 -6.62 20.28 -1.02
N ALA A 536 -7.63 20.80 -0.30
CA ALA A 536 -8.60 21.74 -0.85
C ALA A 536 -7.94 23.07 -1.26
N THR A 537 -7.07 23.62 -0.41
CA THR A 537 -6.39 24.90 -0.72
C THR A 537 -5.40 24.79 -1.88
N THR A 538 -4.83 23.61 -2.13
CA THR A 538 -3.91 23.36 -3.26
C THR A 538 -4.60 22.76 -4.49
N CYS A 539 -5.90 22.45 -4.43
CA CYS A 539 -6.65 21.86 -5.53
C CYS A 539 -6.85 22.90 -6.67
N PRO A 540 -6.45 22.58 -7.93
CA PRO A 540 -6.64 23.49 -9.05
C PRO A 540 -8.10 23.62 -9.50
N TYR A 541 -8.98 22.71 -9.06
CA TYR A 541 -10.40 22.64 -9.45
C TYR A 541 -11.32 23.30 -8.41
N LEU A 542 -10.79 23.88 -7.33
CA LEU A 542 -11.55 24.68 -6.37
C LEU A 542 -11.39 26.16 -6.67
N ASP A 543 -12.49 26.91 -6.60
CA ASP A 543 -12.47 28.34 -6.92
C ASP A 543 -11.67 29.12 -5.86
N GLU A 544 -11.03 30.21 -6.27
CA GLU A 544 -10.19 31.03 -5.39
C GLU A 544 -10.97 31.55 -4.18
N GLN A 545 -12.24 31.93 -4.38
CA GLN A 545 -13.11 32.41 -3.30
C GLN A 545 -13.30 31.36 -2.20
N ASP A 546 -13.56 30.09 -2.58
CA ASP A 546 -13.68 29.01 -1.62
C ASP A 546 -12.37 28.77 -0.85
N LYS A 547 -11.23 28.80 -1.54
CA LYS A 547 -9.91 28.66 -0.90
C LYS A 547 -9.64 29.78 0.11
N VAL A 548 -9.93 31.03 -0.25
CA VAL A 548 -9.77 32.18 0.65
C VAL A 548 -10.66 32.06 1.89
N ILE A 549 -11.90 31.58 1.73
CA ILE A 549 -12.78 31.33 2.88
C ILE A 549 -12.19 30.29 3.82
N LEU A 550 -11.65 29.20 3.29
CA LEU A 550 -11.04 28.13 4.10
C LEU A 550 -9.79 28.65 4.83
N VAL A 551 -8.91 29.37 4.14
CA VAL A 551 -7.71 29.97 4.75
C VAL A 551 -8.07 30.98 5.84
N LYS A 552 -9.08 31.83 5.61
CA LYS A 552 -9.57 32.78 6.60
C LYS A 552 -10.05 32.07 7.87
N ARG A 553 -10.89 31.03 7.73
CA ARG A 553 -11.36 30.23 8.86
C ARG A 553 -10.21 29.59 9.64
N ALA A 554 -9.19 29.07 8.94
CA ALA A 554 -8.01 28.48 9.57
C ALA A 554 -7.22 29.51 10.38
N LEU A 555 -6.98 30.70 9.83
CA LEU A 555 -6.28 31.81 10.50
C LEU A 555 -7.06 32.27 11.77
N GLU A 556 -8.38 32.40 11.68
CA GLU A 556 -9.24 32.77 12.80
C GLU A 556 -9.20 31.72 13.91
N SER A 557 -9.35 30.44 13.55
CA SER A 557 -9.40 29.33 14.51
C SER A 557 -8.06 29.04 15.22
N THR A 558 -6.93 29.31 14.56
CA THR A 558 -5.61 29.06 15.12
C THR A 558 -5.05 30.18 15.97
N GLY A 559 -5.79 31.30 16.11
CA GLY A 559 -5.34 32.49 16.87
C GLY A 559 -4.25 33.32 16.18
N LEU A 560 -3.84 32.94 14.97
CA LEU A 560 -2.87 33.70 14.15
C LEU A 560 -3.44 35.02 13.65
N ALA A 561 -4.76 35.18 13.69
CA ALA A 561 -5.50 36.37 13.25
C ALA A 561 -5.21 37.63 14.08
N SER A 562 -4.70 37.52 15.31
CA SER A 562 -4.51 38.66 16.20
C SER A 562 -3.42 39.66 15.76
N HIS A 563 -2.60 39.29 14.78
CA HIS A 563 -1.48 40.07 14.29
C HIS A 563 -1.57 40.45 12.80
N LEU A 564 -2.66 40.08 12.11
CA LEU A 564 -2.78 40.11 10.66
C LEU A 564 -4.04 40.89 10.24
N THR A 565 -3.96 41.60 9.09
CA THR A 565 -5.14 42.16 8.41
C THR A 565 -5.85 41.06 7.64
N ILE A 566 -6.72 40.34 8.32
CA ILE A 566 -7.24 38.98 7.97
C ILE A 566 -7.62 38.80 6.48
N GLY A 567 -8.17 39.82 5.84
CA GLY A 567 -8.60 39.73 4.43
C GLY A 567 -7.45 39.68 3.43
N TYR A 568 -6.42 40.55 3.62
CA TYR A 568 -5.26 40.62 2.73
C TYR A 568 -4.35 39.38 2.92
N ASP A 569 -4.16 38.95 4.16
CA ASP A 569 -3.29 37.86 4.48
C ASP A 569 -3.87 36.49 4.04
N ALA A 570 -5.19 36.31 4.10
CA ALA A 570 -5.83 35.10 3.59
C ALA A 570 -5.64 34.95 2.06
N LEU A 571 -5.73 36.05 1.32
CA LEU A 571 -5.49 36.05 -0.12
C LEU A 571 -4.01 35.75 -0.42
N GLN A 572 -3.08 36.41 0.29
CA GLN A 572 -1.64 36.16 0.11
C GLN A 572 -1.26 34.72 0.43
N VAL A 573 -1.74 34.16 1.55
CA VAL A 573 -1.49 32.76 1.90
C VAL A 573 -2.08 31.81 0.85
N THR A 574 -3.26 32.12 0.29
CA THR A 574 -3.84 31.33 -0.79
C THR A 574 -2.94 31.33 -2.03
N HIS A 575 -2.41 32.49 -2.43
CA HIS A 575 -1.46 32.57 -3.53
C HIS A 575 -0.13 31.85 -3.23
N ASP A 576 0.37 31.94 -2.02
CA ASP A 576 1.61 31.24 -1.61
C ASP A 576 1.44 29.71 -1.61
N LEU A 577 0.21 29.23 -1.45
CA LEU A 577 -0.13 27.80 -1.54
C LEU A 577 -0.36 27.34 -2.98
N GLU A 578 -0.53 28.24 -3.94
CA GLU A 578 -0.70 27.86 -5.35
C GLU A 578 0.52 27.11 -5.88
N GLY A 579 0.27 25.96 -6.51
CA GLY A 579 1.32 25.11 -7.05
C GLY A 579 2.09 24.28 -6.02
N VAL A 580 1.85 24.48 -4.73
CA VAL A 580 2.37 23.59 -3.68
C VAL A 580 1.66 22.25 -3.78
N ARG A 581 2.44 21.16 -3.82
CA ARG A 581 1.89 19.81 -3.78
C ARG A 581 1.97 19.29 -2.35
N TYR A 582 0.82 18.91 -1.81
CA TYR A 582 0.78 18.28 -0.51
C TYR A 582 0.86 16.75 -0.64
N CYS A 583 -0.24 16.03 -0.65
CA CYS A 583 -0.26 14.58 -0.83
C CYS A 583 -0.72 14.19 -2.24
N SER A 584 -1.72 14.87 -2.78
CA SER A 584 -2.31 14.56 -4.08
C SER A 584 -1.53 15.19 -5.23
N SER A 585 -1.45 14.48 -6.33
CA SER A 585 -1.03 15.05 -7.60
C SER A 585 -2.26 15.18 -8.50
N TRP A 586 -2.66 16.41 -8.75
CA TRP A 586 -3.83 16.72 -9.56
C TRP A 586 -3.60 16.53 -11.06
N ASP A 587 -2.37 16.19 -11.46
CA ASP A 587 -1.96 16.01 -12.85
C ASP A 587 -2.09 14.53 -13.27
N LYS A 588 -2.86 14.31 -14.35
CA LYS A 588 -3.06 12.98 -14.96
C LYS A 588 -1.75 12.38 -15.50
N ALA A 589 -0.82 13.21 -15.98
CA ALA A 589 0.47 12.76 -16.53
C ALA A 589 1.38 12.08 -15.50
N ALA A 590 1.19 12.37 -14.21
CA ALA A 590 1.96 11.77 -13.13
C ALA A 590 1.44 10.38 -12.68
N MET A 591 0.27 9.93 -13.15
CA MET A 591 -0.40 8.73 -12.64
C MET A 591 0.49 7.47 -12.67
N MET A 592 1.12 7.17 -13.82
CA MET A 592 2.01 6.01 -13.90
C MET A 592 3.21 6.10 -12.95
N SER A 593 3.78 7.30 -12.81
CA SER A 593 4.89 7.54 -11.88
C SER A 593 4.45 7.31 -10.43
N LEU A 594 3.27 7.77 -10.05
CA LEU A 594 2.70 7.58 -8.72
C LEU A 594 2.42 6.09 -8.44
N LEU A 595 1.85 5.36 -9.40
CA LEU A 595 1.58 3.92 -9.28
C LEU A 595 2.88 3.11 -9.17
N GLU A 596 3.93 3.46 -9.92
CA GLU A 596 5.25 2.84 -9.81
C GLU A 596 5.91 3.18 -8.46
N LYS A 597 5.79 4.42 -7.97
CA LYS A 597 6.26 4.85 -6.65
C LYS A 597 5.59 4.03 -5.55
N LYS A 598 4.26 3.85 -5.62
CA LYS A 598 3.51 3.03 -4.66
C LYS A 598 3.97 1.57 -4.64
N GLU A 599 4.28 0.96 -5.79
CA GLU A 599 4.81 -0.42 -5.81
C GLU A 599 6.19 -0.55 -5.15
N LEU A 600 6.98 0.51 -5.13
CA LEU A 600 8.26 0.52 -4.45
C LEU A 600 8.10 0.54 -2.93
N HIS A 601 7.01 1.05 -2.40
CA HIS A 601 6.71 0.92 -0.98
C HIS A 601 6.50 -0.55 -0.65
N ALA A 602 7.18 -1.02 0.40
CA ALA A 602 6.95 -2.36 0.91
C ALA A 602 5.58 -2.35 1.60
N VAL A 603 4.59 -2.83 0.88
CA VAL A 603 3.24 -3.03 1.43
C VAL A 603 3.28 -4.22 2.38
N TYR A 604 2.48 -4.16 3.42
CA TYR A 604 2.20 -5.25 4.36
C TYR A 604 1.81 -6.55 3.67
#